data_f8d927105f6dec7fe9a2b770b659aa02
#
_entry.id   f8d927105f6dec7fe9a2b770b659aa02
#
_cell.length_a   1.000
_cell.length_b   1.000
_cell.length_c   1.000
_cell.angle_alpha   90.00
_cell.angle_beta   90.00
_cell.angle_gamma   90.00
#
_symmetry.space_group_name_H-M   'P 1'
#
loop_
_entity.id
_entity.type
_entity.pdbx_description
1 polymer ?
#
loop_
_entity_poly.entity_id
_entity_poly.type
_entity_poly.pdbx_seq_one_letter_code
_entity_poly.pdbx_strand_id
1 'polypeptide(L)'
;FDLKVRANNVYKKMSDIIERFRLVPSQSDALEYAMNFIAEKSIKKVRGGWTWKFDPSYMNIFTSENFAERQAVLRKTLKSLKCRVAVFRGEKSSIFPGFSAKYMNELMDKKSPIINIPEAHHHIMVDQPLALVSALRSLIIDWDHSKPSKAL
;
A
#
# COMPACT_ATOMS: atom_id res chain seq x y z
N PHE A 1 -9.56 8.21 -14.56
CA PHE A 1 -9.93 6.87 -14.07
C PHE A 1 -11.28 7.00 -13.37
N ASP A 2 -12.34 6.72 -14.10
CA ASP A 2 -13.69 6.79 -13.55
C ASP A 2 -13.98 5.47 -12.82
N LEU A 3 -13.51 5.38 -11.59
CA LEU A 3 -13.78 4.24 -10.71
C LEU A 3 -15.22 4.35 -10.19
N LYS A 4 -16.19 3.90 -10.99
CA LYS A 4 -17.57 3.76 -10.52
C LYS A 4 -17.60 2.85 -9.29
N VAL A 5 -17.93 3.43 -8.16
CA VAL A 5 -18.14 2.71 -6.91
C VAL A 5 -19.29 1.73 -7.10
N ARG A 6 -18.96 0.44 -7.24
CA ARG A 6 -19.96 -0.62 -7.25
C ARG A 6 -20.21 -1.03 -5.81
N ALA A 7 -21.49 -1.14 -5.42
CA ALA A 7 -21.86 -1.76 -4.16
C ALA A 7 -21.22 -3.14 -4.02
N ASN A 8 -20.86 -3.53 -2.81
CA ASN A 8 -20.32 -4.86 -2.55
C ASN A 8 -21.38 -5.92 -2.87
N ASN A 9 -21.14 -6.69 -3.92
CA ASN A 9 -21.99 -7.82 -4.28
C ASN A 9 -21.87 -8.95 -3.26
N VAL A 10 -22.95 -9.72 -3.07
CA VAL A 10 -22.96 -10.94 -2.26
C VAL A 10 -22.87 -12.13 -3.19
N TYR A 11 -21.87 -12.99 -2.95
CA TYR A 11 -21.58 -14.20 -3.72
C TYR A 11 -21.98 -15.43 -2.92
N LYS A 12 -22.67 -16.37 -3.54
CA LYS A 12 -23.15 -17.58 -2.85
C LYS A 12 -22.01 -18.48 -2.38
N LYS A 13 -20.94 -18.61 -3.19
CA LYS A 13 -19.77 -19.42 -2.89
C LYS A 13 -18.54 -18.55 -2.65
N MET A 14 -17.68 -19.02 -1.76
CA MET A 14 -16.39 -18.37 -1.47
C MET A 14 -15.45 -18.38 -2.69
N SER A 15 -15.46 -19.45 -3.47
CA SER A 15 -14.67 -19.55 -4.71
C SER A 15 -15.00 -18.43 -5.68
N ASP A 16 -16.30 -18.17 -5.88
CA ASP A 16 -16.77 -17.21 -6.88
C ASP A 16 -16.29 -15.77 -6.61
N ILE A 17 -16.10 -15.42 -5.34
CA ILE A 17 -15.59 -14.11 -4.96
C ILE A 17 -14.05 -14.08 -5.00
N ILE A 18 -13.36 -15.13 -4.57
CA ILE A 18 -11.89 -15.24 -4.61
C ILE A 18 -11.38 -15.13 -6.04
N GLU A 19 -11.98 -15.82 -7.00
CA GLU A 19 -11.62 -15.77 -8.41
C GLU A 19 -11.73 -14.36 -9.03
N ARG A 20 -12.46 -13.46 -8.37
CA ARG A 20 -12.61 -12.06 -8.79
C ARG A 20 -11.63 -11.12 -8.14
N PHE A 21 -10.76 -11.61 -7.27
CA PHE A 21 -9.73 -10.78 -6.67
C PHE A 21 -8.76 -10.25 -7.74
N ARG A 22 -8.52 -8.96 -7.73
CA ARG A 22 -7.57 -8.30 -8.65
C ARG A 22 -6.81 -7.23 -7.90
N LEU A 23 -5.55 -7.09 -8.22
CA LEU A 23 -4.73 -5.96 -7.76
C LEU A 23 -5.02 -4.71 -8.59
N VAL A 24 -4.97 -3.55 -7.95
CA VAL A 24 -5.08 -2.25 -8.62
C VAL A 24 -3.94 -1.35 -8.09
N PRO A 25 -2.96 -0.99 -8.93
CA PRO A 25 -2.79 -1.42 -10.33
C PRO A 25 -2.54 -2.93 -10.48
N SER A 26 -2.87 -3.46 -11.65
CA SER A 26 -2.51 -4.84 -11.99
C SER A 26 -0.99 -4.99 -12.12
N GLN A 27 -0.47 -6.17 -11.78
CA GLN A 27 0.94 -6.52 -11.95
C GLN A 27 1.06 -7.99 -12.36
N SER A 28 2.07 -8.30 -13.19
CA SER A 28 2.23 -9.60 -13.83
C SER A 28 2.84 -10.66 -12.90
N ASP A 29 3.76 -10.26 -12.04
CA ASP A 29 4.65 -11.18 -11.32
C ASP A 29 4.18 -11.50 -9.91
N ALA A 30 2.86 -11.32 -9.67
CA ALA A 30 2.25 -11.62 -8.38
C ALA A 30 2.26 -13.13 -8.09
N LEU A 31 2.79 -13.51 -6.94
CA LEU A 31 2.85 -14.90 -6.48
C LEU A 31 1.45 -15.42 -6.16
N GLU A 32 1.05 -16.50 -6.79
CA GLU A 32 -0.29 -17.06 -6.69
C GLU A 32 -0.71 -17.33 -5.23
N TYR A 33 0.18 -17.93 -4.44
CA TYR A 33 -0.12 -18.21 -3.03
C TYR A 33 -0.38 -16.92 -2.21
N ALA A 34 0.34 -15.84 -2.49
CA ALA A 34 0.14 -14.55 -1.81
C ALA A 34 -1.18 -13.92 -2.24
N MET A 35 -1.51 -13.99 -3.51
CA MET A 35 -2.79 -13.52 -4.05
C MET A 35 -3.97 -14.26 -3.43
N ASN A 36 -3.91 -15.59 -3.38
CA ASN A 36 -4.95 -16.41 -2.79
C ASN A 36 -5.13 -16.12 -1.31
N PHE A 37 -4.04 -16.04 -0.55
CA PHE A 37 -4.08 -15.69 0.87
C PHE A 37 -4.73 -14.32 1.12
N ILE A 38 -4.33 -13.29 0.36
CA ILE A 38 -4.90 -11.95 0.50
C ILE A 38 -6.39 -11.95 0.13
N ALA A 39 -6.77 -12.61 -0.96
CA ALA A 39 -8.15 -12.72 -1.39
C ALA A 39 -9.03 -13.34 -0.31
N GLU A 40 -8.61 -14.48 0.27
CA GLU A 40 -9.32 -15.15 1.37
C GLU A 40 -9.46 -14.25 2.61
N LYS A 41 -8.39 -13.51 2.98
CA LYS A 41 -8.44 -12.60 4.13
C LYS A 41 -9.23 -11.33 3.87
N SER A 42 -9.50 -11.00 2.61
CA SER A 42 -10.22 -9.79 2.19
C SER A 42 -11.74 -9.96 2.13
N ILE A 43 -12.27 -11.15 2.41
CA ILE A 43 -13.70 -11.44 2.38
C ILE A 43 -14.28 -11.71 3.77
N LYS A 44 -15.59 -11.55 3.89
CA LYS A 44 -16.37 -11.86 5.10
C LYS A 44 -17.68 -12.56 4.75
N LYS A 45 -18.14 -13.42 5.66
CA LYS A 45 -19.46 -14.05 5.56
C LYS A 45 -20.55 -13.04 5.95
N VAL A 46 -21.64 -13.03 5.19
CA VAL A 46 -22.82 -12.23 5.43
C VAL A 46 -24.09 -13.05 5.20
N ARG A 47 -25.27 -12.50 5.50
CA ARG A 47 -26.53 -13.15 5.15
C ARG A 47 -26.62 -13.32 3.63
N GLY A 48 -26.76 -14.55 3.19
CA GLY A 48 -26.86 -14.91 1.76
C GLY A 48 -25.54 -15.28 1.07
N GLY A 49 -24.37 -15.22 1.76
CA GLY A 49 -23.12 -15.66 1.17
C GLY A 49 -21.87 -14.92 1.66
N TRP A 50 -21.05 -14.46 0.73
CA TRP A 50 -19.75 -13.85 0.95
C TRP A 50 -19.67 -12.48 0.27
N THR A 51 -18.99 -11.52 0.90
CA THR A 51 -18.74 -10.21 0.34
C THR A 51 -17.35 -9.72 0.69
N TRP A 52 -16.86 -8.69 0.00
CA TRP A 52 -15.58 -8.06 0.33
C TRP A 52 -15.67 -7.31 1.68
N LYS A 53 -14.58 -7.31 2.43
CA LYS A 53 -14.40 -6.45 3.62
C LYS A 53 -14.22 -4.99 3.24
N PHE A 54 -13.73 -4.74 2.05
CA PHE A 54 -13.48 -3.41 1.50
C PHE A 54 -14.77 -2.57 1.51
N ASP A 55 -14.65 -1.33 1.97
CA ASP A 55 -15.73 -0.35 1.88
C ASP A 55 -15.65 0.37 0.53
N PRO A 56 -16.63 0.17 -0.36
CA PRO A 56 -16.59 0.80 -1.67
C PRO A 56 -16.68 2.33 -1.61
N SER A 57 -17.21 2.92 -0.54
CA SER A 57 -17.24 4.38 -0.36
C SER A 57 -15.84 5.01 -0.28
N TYR A 58 -14.83 4.22 0.10
CA TYR A 58 -13.43 4.65 0.08
C TYR A 58 -12.98 5.16 -1.30
N MET A 59 -13.53 4.62 -2.38
CA MET A 59 -13.20 5.05 -3.73
C MET A 59 -13.66 6.49 -4.02
N ASN A 60 -14.66 7.01 -3.31
CA ASN A 60 -15.12 8.40 -3.45
C ASN A 60 -14.03 9.41 -3.03
N ILE A 61 -13.04 8.94 -2.24
CA ILE A 61 -11.89 9.75 -1.88
C ILE A 61 -11.04 10.11 -3.12
N PHE A 62 -11.07 9.34 -4.18
CA PHE A 62 -10.26 9.54 -5.38
C PHE A 62 -10.99 10.32 -6.48
N THR A 63 -12.14 10.94 -6.17
CA THR A 63 -12.84 11.81 -7.13
C THR A 63 -12.05 13.10 -7.40
N SER A 64 -12.13 13.61 -8.60
CA SER A 64 -11.35 14.77 -9.08
C SER A 64 -11.60 16.05 -8.29
N GLU A 65 -12.80 16.21 -7.72
CA GLU A 65 -13.25 17.44 -7.05
C GLU A 65 -12.42 17.84 -5.84
N ASN A 66 -11.78 16.87 -5.15
CA ASN A 66 -10.99 17.10 -3.94
C ASN A 66 -9.50 16.75 -4.07
N PHE A 67 -9.01 16.44 -5.28
CA PHE A 67 -7.66 15.95 -5.46
C PHE A 67 -6.59 16.96 -5.03
N ALA A 68 -6.70 18.22 -5.45
CA ALA A 68 -5.74 19.27 -5.13
C ALA A 68 -5.70 19.58 -3.63
N GLU A 69 -6.87 19.65 -2.99
CA GLU A 69 -6.98 19.87 -1.55
C GLU A 69 -6.33 18.75 -0.74
N ARG A 70 -6.57 17.50 -1.11
CA ARG A 70 -5.94 16.35 -0.45
C ARG A 70 -4.44 16.28 -0.66
N GLN A 71 -3.96 16.66 -1.83
CA GLN A 71 -2.53 16.79 -2.07
C GLN A 71 -1.91 17.87 -1.16
N ALA A 72 -2.62 18.96 -0.92
CA ALA A 72 -2.17 20.01 0.02
C ALA A 72 -2.13 19.48 1.46
N VAL A 73 -3.18 18.76 1.89
CA VAL A 73 -3.24 18.12 3.23
C VAL A 73 -2.11 17.11 3.38
N LEU A 74 -1.90 16.23 2.40
CA LEU A 74 -0.81 15.23 2.43
C LEU A 74 0.57 15.90 2.57
N ARG A 75 0.85 16.94 1.78
CA ARG A 75 2.09 17.70 1.87
C ARG A 75 2.30 18.32 3.25
N LYS A 76 1.24 18.94 3.82
CA LYS A 76 1.29 19.51 5.17
C LYS A 76 1.54 18.43 6.21
N THR A 77 0.87 17.29 6.11
CA THR A 77 1.04 16.16 7.04
C THR A 77 2.46 15.60 6.98
N LEU A 78 3.00 15.34 5.79
CA LEU A 78 4.37 14.84 5.66
C LEU A 78 5.42 15.77 6.29
N LYS A 79 5.26 17.08 6.11
CA LYS A 79 6.15 18.09 6.73
C LYS A 79 6.04 18.15 8.26
N SER A 80 4.91 17.76 8.83
CA SER A 80 4.64 17.86 10.27
C SER A 80 4.96 16.60 11.05
N LEU A 81 5.37 15.51 10.39
CA LEU A 81 5.65 14.24 11.05
C LEU A 81 6.81 14.37 12.05
N LYS A 82 6.57 13.91 13.28
CA LYS A 82 7.55 13.89 14.37
C LYS A 82 8.23 12.52 14.53
N CYS A 83 7.68 11.47 13.92
CA CYS A 83 8.23 10.13 13.95
C CYS A 83 9.25 9.92 12.84
N ARG A 84 10.08 8.88 12.97
CA ARG A 84 10.93 8.40 11.87
C ARG A 84 10.05 7.83 10.77
N VAL A 85 10.40 8.10 9.54
CA VAL A 85 9.69 7.64 8.34
C VAL A 85 10.67 6.98 7.39
N ALA A 86 10.25 5.92 6.74
CA ALA A 86 10.95 5.32 5.62
C ALA A 86 9.95 5.05 4.50
N VAL A 87 10.43 5.14 3.26
CA VAL A 87 9.62 4.87 2.07
C VAL A 87 10.15 3.61 1.40
N PHE A 88 9.30 2.59 1.29
CA PHE A 88 9.58 1.41 0.49
C PHE A 88 8.89 1.55 -0.86
N ARG A 89 9.62 1.32 -1.91
CA ARG A 89 9.15 1.48 -3.27
C ARG A 89 9.54 0.26 -4.11
N GLY A 90 8.57 -0.31 -4.83
CA GLY A 90 8.88 -1.26 -5.90
C GLY A 90 9.49 -0.52 -7.09
N GLU A 91 10.62 -1.02 -7.59
CA GLU A 91 11.35 -0.41 -8.71
C GLU A 91 10.47 -0.24 -9.94
N LYS A 92 9.65 -1.25 -10.25
CA LYS A 92 8.71 -1.29 -11.39
C LYS A 92 7.31 -0.70 -11.07
N SER A 93 7.15 0.00 -9.93
CA SER A 93 5.85 0.59 -9.59
C SER A 93 5.38 1.60 -10.63
N SER A 94 4.24 1.33 -11.27
CA SER A 94 3.65 2.20 -12.29
C SER A 94 3.01 3.47 -11.73
N ILE A 95 2.57 3.45 -10.48
CA ILE A 95 1.87 4.59 -9.84
C ILE A 95 2.72 5.33 -8.80
N PHE A 96 3.90 4.81 -8.47
CA PHE A 96 4.84 5.47 -7.57
C PHE A 96 6.25 5.48 -8.17
N PRO A 97 6.50 6.28 -9.20
CA PRO A 97 7.80 6.37 -9.87
C PRO A 97 8.86 7.02 -8.98
N GLY A 98 10.14 6.85 -9.34
CA GLY A 98 11.27 7.33 -8.53
C GLY A 98 11.26 8.84 -8.23
N PHE A 99 10.75 9.66 -9.16
CA PHE A 99 10.63 11.10 -8.92
C PHE A 99 9.62 11.44 -7.82
N SER A 100 8.53 10.66 -7.69
CA SER A 100 7.56 10.84 -6.60
C SER A 100 8.17 10.50 -5.23
N ALA A 101 8.97 9.45 -5.16
CA ALA A 101 9.70 9.10 -3.93
C ALA A 101 10.72 10.18 -3.55
N LYS A 102 11.46 10.71 -4.53
CA LYS A 102 12.38 11.83 -4.34
C LYS A 102 11.65 13.07 -3.81
N TYR A 103 10.53 13.42 -4.43
CA TYR A 103 9.71 14.56 -3.98
C TYR A 103 9.18 14.37 -2.55
N MET A 104 8.70 13.17 -2.19
CA MET A 104 8.29 12.89 -0.81
C MET A 104 9.45 13.07 0.18
N ASN A 105 10.65 12.61 -0.17
CA ASN A 105 11.82 12.77 0.68
C ASN A 105 12.21 14.26 0.87
N GLU A 106 12.06 15.07 -0.15
CA GLU A 106 12.26 16.51 -0.07
C GLU A 106 11.25 17.17 0.87
N LEU A 107 9.99 16.74 0.86
CA LEU A 107 8.96 17.20 1.80
C LEU A 107 9.25 16.81 3.26
N MET A 108 10.01 15.75 3.48
CA MET A 108 10.42 15.24 4.80
C MET A 108 11.86 15.67 5.17
N ASP A 109 12.33 16.79 4.63
CA ASP A 109 13.67 17.37 4.88
C ASP A 109 14.84 16.43 4.54
N LYS A 110 14.64 15.50 3.59
CA LYS A 110 15.63 14.50 3.13
C LYS A 110 16.15 13.56 4.23
N LYS A 111 15.41 13.44 5.33
CA LYS A 111 15.80 12.61 6.49
C LYS A 111 15.25 11.18 6.43
N SER A 112 14.36 10.91 5.49
CA SER A 112 13.70 9.61 5.37
C SER A 112 14.41 8.73 4.36
N PRO A 113 14.85 7.52 4.73
CA PRO A 113 15.43 6.60 3.77
C PRO A 113 14.39 6.18 2.71
N ILE A 114 14.81 6.14 1.45
CA ILE A 114 14.05 5.58 0.35
C ILE A 114 14.68 4.25 0.00
N ILE A 115 13.93 3.18 0.17
CA ILE A 115 14.37 1.81 -0.06
C ILE A 115 13.66 1.30 -1.32
N ASN A 116 14.43 1.14 -2.40
CA ASN A 116 13.93 0.54 -3.62
C ASN A 116 14.06 -0.97 -3.52
N ILE A 117 12.96 -1.69 -3.74
CA ILE A 117 12.97 -3.14 -3.86
C ILE A 117 13.11 -3.50 -5.34
N PRO A 118 14.25 -4.11 -5.74
CA PRO A 118 14.50 -4.46 -7.13
C PRO A 118 13.41 -5.38 -7.68
N GLU A 119 13.11 -5.24 -8.96
CA GLU A 119 12.15 -6.06 -9.70
C GLU A 119 10.69 -6.01 -9.16
N ALA A 120 10.43 -5.37 -8.03
CA ALA A 120 9.11 -5.28 -7.41
C ALA A 120 8.20 -4.28 -8.15
N HIS A 121 6.95 -4.66 -8.35
CA HIS A 121 5.88 -3.77 -8.76
C HIS A 121 5.30 -2.99 -7.58
N HIS A 122 4.12 -2.41 -7.75
CA HIS A 122 3.52 -1.55 -6.71
C HIS A 122 3.17 -2.30 -5.42
N HIS A 123 2.61 -3.49 -5.53
CA HIS A 123 2.26 -4.34 -4.40
C HIS A 123 3.43 -5.28 -4.06
N ILE A 124 4.48 -4.73 -3.49
CA ILE A 124 5.75 -5.43 -3.21
C ILE A 124 5.55 -6.75 -2.45
N MET A 125 4.57 -6.80 -1.53
CA MET A 125 4.28 -7.97 -0.71
C MET A 125 3.76 -9.18 -1.50
N VAL A 126 3.32 -8.99 -2.73
CA VAL A 126 2.79 -10.09 -3.56
C VAL A 126 3.74 -10.57 -4.65
N ASP A 127 4.80 -9.82 -4.96
CA ASP A 127 5.81 -10.24 -5.94
C ASP A 127 7.22 -10.42 -5.34
N GLN A 128 7.61 -9.58 -4.36
CA GLN A 128 8.92 -9.63 -3.72
C GLN A 128 8.83 -9.69 -2.18
N PRO A 129 8.06 -10.64 -1.59
CA PRO A 129 7.81 -10.66 -0.14
C PRO A 129 9.08 -10.85 0.69
N LEU A 130 10.01 -11.68 0.24
CA LEU A 130 11.26 -11.95 0.99
C LEU A 130 12.19 -10.74 1.00
N ALA A 131 12.33 -10.05 -0.14
CA ALA A 131 13.11 -8.83 -0.24
C ALA A 131 12.51 -7.73 0.65
N LEU A 132 11.18 -7.57 0.64
CA LEU A 132 10.48 -6.62 1.50
C LEU A 132 10.69 -6.92 2.97
N VAL A 133 10.51 -8.18 3.40
CA VAL A 133 10.68 -8.59 4.80
C VAL A 133 12.12 -8.37 5.26
N SER A 134 13.10 -8.73 4.44
CA SER A 134 14.53 -8.55 4.77
C SER A 134 14.87 -7.07 4.94
N ALA A 135 14.41 -6.21 4.03
CA ALA A 135 14.65 -4.77 4.10
C ALA A 135 13.95 -4.13 5.31
N LEU A 136 12.70 -4.53 5.60
CA LEU A 136 11.97 -4.06 6.79
C LEU A 136 12.67 -4.47 8.09
N ARG A 137 13.12 -5.72 8.21
CA ARG A 137 13.85 -6.20 9.39
C ARG A 137 15.13 -5.42 9.61
N SER A 138 15.92 -5.22 8.56
CA SER A 138 17.17 -4.46 8.64
C SER A 138 16.92 -3.03 9.10
N LEU A 139 15.91 -2.36 8.55
CA LEU A 139 15.55 -1.00 8.94
C LEU A 139 15.08 -0.92 10.40
N ILE A 140 14.25 -1.86 10.84
CA ILE A 140 13.74 -1.86 12.23
C ILE A 140 14.87 -2.10 13.21
N ILE A 141 15.78 -3.03 12.93
CA ILE A 141 16.96 -3.30 13.76
C ILE A 141 17.85 -2.06 13.84
N ASP A 142 18.16 -1.43 12.71
CA ASP A 142 18.91 -0.17 12.68
C ASP A 142 18.24 0.91 13.53
N TRP A 143 16.93 1.05 13.40
CA TRP A 143 16.16 2.02 14.17
C TRP A 143 16.11 1.72 15.65
N ASP A 144 16.15 0.47 16.05
CA ASP A 144 16.21 0.08 17.47
C ASP A 144 17.57 0.41 18.09
N HIS A 145 18.67 0.18 17.35
CA HIS A 145 20.01 0.51 17.81
C HIS A 145 20.32 2.00 17.79
N SER A 146 19.70 2.75 16.90
CA SER A 146 19.87 4.20 16.75
C SER A 146 18.87 5.05 17.54
N LYS A 147 18.13 4.46 18.48
CA LYS A 147 17.29 5.25 19.41
C LYS A 147 18.19 6.18 20.22
N PRO A 148 17.88 7.48 20.30
CA PRO A 148 18.59 8.34 21.22
C PRO A 148 18.46 7.77 22.63
N SER A 149 19.58 7.58 23.34
CA SER A 149 19.56 7.23 24.74
C SER A 149 18.69 8.27 25.43
N LYS A 150 17.67 7.83 26.18
CA LYS A 150 16.98 8.74 27.09
C LYS A 150 18.05 9.32 27.98
N ALA A 151 18.32 10.62 27.89
CA ALA A 151 19.11 11.29 28.90
C ALA A 151 18.43 11.03 30.25
N LEU A 152 19.17 10.35 31.13
CA LEU A 152 18.77 10.11 32.53
C LEU A 152 18.63 11.44 33.25
#